data_f1e55fc313dc732a0ec9194b13913a49
#
_entry.id   f1e55fc313dc732a0ec9194b13913a49
#
_cell.length_a   1.000
_cell.length_b   1.000
_cell.length_c   1.000
_cell.angle_alpha   90.00
_cell.angle_beta   90.00
_cell.angle_gamma   90.00
#
_symmetry.space_group_name_H-M   'P 1'
#
loop_
_entity.id
_entity.type
_entity.pdbx_description
1 polymer ?
#
loop_
_entity_poly.entity_id
_entity_poly.type
_entity_poly.pdbx_seq_one_letter_code
_entity_poly.pdbx_strand_id
1 'polypeptide(L)'
;MKVEPDPDSAREPIIEFRKAGYRLPNGQSLLEDVSVAVGRGETLALLGRSGAGKTTALKLINRMLDPSDGEILVEGKSTLRWDAIVLRRHIGYVIQEIGLFPHFTIEQNVSLIPRLEQWPVERIRARVKELLSLVGLDPDTFSRRYPHELSGGQRQRVGIARALAVDPPILLMDEPFGALDPLTTGELLKEFQQLQRRLRKTIVMVTHDVGESLLLATRIVLLDEGKLAGIYSAREFLSAQEPVAAAYVANFRMYEEAERANEPH
;
A
#
# COMPACT_ATOMS: atom_id res chain seq x y z
N MET A 1 16.63 2.79 -27.52
CA MET A 1 16.72 4.15 -26.97
C MET A 1 17.15 4.00 -25.52
N LYS A 2 18.35 4.47 -25.15
CA LYS A 2 18.84 4.36 -23.77
C LYS A 2 18.02 5.33 -22.91
N VAL A 3 17.26 4.81 -21.98
CA VAL A 3 16.60 5.62 -20.94
C VAL A 3 17.72 6.20 -20.07
N GLU A 4 17.87 7.51 -20.08
CA GLU A 4 18.76 8.19 -19.13
C GLU A 4 18.23 7.93 -17.71
N PRO A 5 19.10 7.59 -16.73
CA PRO A 5 18.66 7.39 -15.36
C PRO A 5 18.16 8.71 -14.79
N ASP A 6 16.97 8.65 -14.16
CA ASP A 6 16.35 9.72 -13.41
C ASP A 6 17.35 10.29 -12.37
N PRO A 7 17.56 11.62 -12.31
CA PRO A 7 18.49 12.25 -11.34
C PRO A 7 18.16 11.95 -9.86
N ASP A 8 16.99 11.44 -9.53
CA ASP A 8 16.62 10.98 -8.16
C ASP A 8 17.09 9.53 -7.87
N SER A 9 17.68 8.82 -8.86
CA SER A 9 18.24 7.45 -8.73
C SER A 9 19.52 7.37 -7.87
N ALA A 10 20.01 8.49 -7.34
CA ALA A 10 21.23 8.53 -6.52
C ALA A 10 20.99 8.19 -5.04
N ARG A 11 19.75 8.00 -4.59
CA ARG A 11 19.45 7.59 -3.21
C ARG A 11 19.29 6.08 -3.15
N GLU A 12 19.98 5.43 -2.21
CA GLU A 12 19.82 4.00 -1.97
C GLU A 12 18.34 3.64 -1.80
N PRO A 13 17.84 2.64 -2.55
CA PRO A 13 16.44 2.23 -2.46
C PRO A 13 16.13 1.70 -1.06
N ILE A 14 14.94 2.02 -0.55
CA ILE A 14 14.50 1.51 0.77
C ILE A 14 13.94 0.08 0.64
N ILE A 15 13.38 -0.27 -0.53
CA ILE A 15 12.93 -1.62 -0.87
C ILE A 15 13.52 -1.96 -2.23
N GLU A 16 14.06 -3.17 -2.40
CA GLU A 16 14.57 -3.64 -3.68
C GLU A 16 14.24 -5.12 -3.90
N PHE A 17 13.63 -5.41 -5.03
CA PHE A 17 13.44 -6.75 -5.55
C PHE A 17 14.57 -7.05 -6.53
N ARG A 18 15.30 -8.12 -6.31
CA ARG A 18 16.39 -8.59 -7.19
C ARG A 18 16.04 -9.97 -7.72
N LYS A 19 15.51 -10.01 -8.95
CA LYS A 19 15.05 -11.24 -9.61
C LYS A 19 14.20 -12.11 -8.69
N ALA A 20 13.32 -11.45 -7.95
CA ALA A 20 12.52 -12.11 -6.93
C ALA A 20 11.43 -12.98 -7.55
N GLY A 21 11.31 -14.19 -7.06
CA GLY A 21 10.28 -15.14 -7.46
C GLY A 21 9.64 -15.81 -6.25
N TYR A 22 8.42 -16.28 -6.44
CA TYR A 22 7.72 -17.07 -5.44
C TYR A 22 6.90 -18.18 -6.09
N ARG A 23 7.11 -19.41 -5.64
CA ARG A 23 6.38 -20.61 -6.06
C ARG A 23 5.62 -21.21 -4.90
N LEU A 24 4.41 -21.66 -5.19
CA LEU A 24 3.64 -22.46 -4.27
C LEU A 24 4.25 -23.87 -4.11
N PRO A 25 3.92 -24.60 -3.02
CA PRO A 25 4.40 -25.97 -2.82
C PRO A 25 4.05 -26.94 -3.96
N ASN A 26 2.99 -26.66 -4.72
CA ASN A 26 2.57 -27.43 -5.89
C ASN A 26 3.39 -27.11 -7.16
N GLY A 27 4.38 -26.22 -7.08
CA GLY A 27 5.24 -25.81 -8.19
C GLY A 27 4.69 -24.64 -9.04
N GLN A 28 3.47 -24.16 -8.80
CA GLN A 28 2.89 -23.02 -9.50
C GLN A 28 3.64 -21.74 -9.12
N SER A 29 4.15 -21.02 -10.12
CA SER A 29 4.77 -19.70 -9.92
C SER A 29 3.70 -18.63 -9.75
N LEU A 30 3.82 -17.81 -8.70
CA LEU A 30 2.99 -16.62 -8.47
C LEU A 30 3.76 -15.32 -8.75
N LEU A 31 5.09 -15.36 -8.69
CA LEU A 31 5.98 -14.28 -9.12
C LEU A 31 7.22 -14.89 -9.77
N GLU A 32 7.71 -14.25 -10.85
CA GLU A 32 8.84 -14.74 -11.61
C GLU A 32 9.73 -13.58 -12.06
N ASP A 33 11.00 -13.63 -11.67
CA ASP A 33 12.07 -12.70 -12.07
C ASP A 33 11.73 -11.20 -11.92
N VAL A 34 11.01 -10.85 -10.85
CA VAL A 34 10.62 -9.46 -10.60
C VAL A 34 11.82 -8.68 -10.06
N SER A 35 12.16 -7.60 -10.76
CA SER A 35 13.24 -6.68 -10.38
C SER A 35 12.72 -5.25 -10.37
N VAL A 36 12.61 -4.65 -9.18
CA VAL A 36 12.13 -3.27 -8.99
C VAL A 36 12.73 -2.69 -7.71
N ALA A 37 13.10 -1.42 -7.75
CA ALA A 37 13.56 -0.66 -6.61
C ALA A 37 12.56 0.42 -6.25
N VAL A 38 12.35 0.69 -4.95
CA VAL A 38 11.48 1.73 -4.41
C VAL A 38 12.33 2.72 -3.63
N GLY A 39 12.28 3.99 -4.03
CA GLY A 39 13.00 5.08 -3.37
C GLY A 39 12.36 5.49 -2.03
N ARG A 40 13.14 6.16 -1.17
CA ARG A 40 12.62 6.72 0.08
C ARG A 40 11.61 7.84 -0.20
N GLY A 41 10.44 7.78 0.44
CA GLY A 41 9.36 8.75 0.27
C GLY A 41 8.57 8.59 -1.02
N GLU A 42 8.87 7.56 -1.82
CA GLU A 42 8.14 7.20 -3.02
C GLU A 42 6.83 6.49 -2.68
N THR A 43 5.81 6.69 -3.50
CA THR A 43 4.62 5.84 -3.53
C THR A 43 4.61 5.02 -4.81
N LEU A 44 4.76 3.72 -4.66
CA LEU A 44 4.70 2.74 -5.74
C LEU A 44 3.33 2.05 -5.74
N ALA A 45 2.60 2.10 -6.85
CA ALA A 45 1.42 1.26 -7.05
C ALA A 45 1.80 -0.02 -7.78
N LEU A 46 1.40 -1.16 -7.23
CA LEU A 46 1.41 -2.46 -7.92
C LEU A 46 0.03 -2.65 -8.54
N LEU A 47 -0.06 -2.43 -9.84
CA LEU A 47 -1.27 -2.60 -10.65
C LEU A 47 -1.25 -3.94 -11.36
N GLY A 48 -2.40 -4.56 -11.59
CA GLY A 48 -2.53 -5.82 -12.30
C GLY A 48 -3.86 -6.51 -12.01
N ARG A 49 -4.21 -7.51 -12.81
CA ARG A 49 -5.44 -8.32 -12.64
C ARG A 49 -5.40 -9.10 -11.33
N SER A 50 -6.58 -9.62 -10.92
CA SER A 50 -6.61 -10.59 -9.81
C SER A 50 -5.72 -11.79 -10.16
N GLY A 51 -4.93 -12.24 -9.18
CA GLY A 51 -3.98 -13.34 -9.39
C GLY A 51 -2.63 -12.94 -10.03
N ALA A 52 -2.40 -11.68 -10.41
CA ALA A 52 -1.13 -11.24 -11.01
C ALA A 52 0.08 -11.22 -10.05
N GLY A 53 -0.09 -11.63 -8.79
CA GLY A 53 1.02 -11.70 -7.81
C GLY A 53 1.21 -10.47 -6.93
N LYS A 54 0.36 -9.45 -7.03
CA LYS A 54 0.48 -8.17 -6.29
C LYS A 54 0.57 -8.35 -4.76
N THR A 55 -0.41 -9.01 -4.17
CA THR A 55 -0.42 -9.32 -2.72
C THR A 55 0.75 -10.22 -2.31
N THR A 56 1.19 -11.13 -3.20
CA THR A 56 2.38 -11.95 -2.99
C THR A 56 3.63 -11.05 -2.88
N ALA A 57 3.78 -10.07 -3.79
CA ALA A 57 4.88 -9.12 -3.71
C ALA A 57 4.90 -8.34 -2.38
N LEU A 58 3.74 -7.84 -1.89
CA LEU A 58 3.67 -7.20 -0.56
C LEU A 58 4.09 -8.15 0.56
N LYS A 59 3.63 -9.41 0.52
CA LYS A 59 3.94 -10.41 1.53
C LYS A 59 5.41 -10.83 1.55
N LEU A 60 6.13 -10.67 0.45
CA LEU A 60 7.57 -10.88 0.39
C LEU A 60 8.33 -9.72 1.06
N ILE A 61 7.86 -8.46 0.93
CA ILE A 61 8.51 -7.30 1.56
C ILE A 61 8.49 -7.42 3.08
N ASN A 62 7.36 -7.79 3.69
CA ASN A 62 7.22 -7.93 5.15
C ASN A 62 7.54 -9.34 5.67
N ARG A 63 8.10 -10.19 4.80
CA ARG A 63 8.47 -11.57 5.13
C ARG A 63 7.32 -12.39 5.73
N MET A 64 6.08 -12.17 5.27
CA MET A 64 4.97 -13.12 5.48
C MET A 64 5.13 -14.33 4.56
N LEU A 65 5.85 -14.17 3.45
CA LEU A 65 6.33 -15.22 2.55
C LEU A 65 7.83 -15.03 2.37
N ASP A 66 8.57 -16.13 2.26
CA ASP A 66 9.99 -16.12 1.89
C ASP A 66 10.11 -16.30 0.37
N PRO A 67 11.00 -15.56 -0.34
CA PRO A 67 11.18 -15.73 -1.78
C PRO A 67 11.70 -17.13 -2.10
N SER A 68 11.19 -17.72 -3.19
CA SER A 68 11.70 -19.00 -3.71
C SER A 68 12.96 -18.83 -4.56
N ASP A 69 13.07 -17.67 -5.22
CA ASP A 69 14.21 -17.31 -6.07
C ASP A 69 14.53 -15.82 -5.86
N GLY A 70 15.78 -15.43 -6.14
CA GLY A 70 16.23 -14.06 -5.95
C GLY A 70 16.21 -13.60 -4.50
N GLU A 71 16.10 -12.29 -4.28
CA GLU A 71 16.04 -11.72 -2.93
C GLU A 71 15.22 -10.42 -2.89
N ILE A 72 14.69 -10.13 -1.69
CA ILE A 72 14.10 -8.82 -1.37
C ILE A 72 14.98 -8.16 -0.31
N LEU A 73 15.34 -6.90 -0.56
CA LEU A 73 16.07 -6.08 0.41
C LEU A 73 15.15 -5.00 0.98
N VAL A 74 15.23 -4.81 2.27
CA VAL A 74 14.63 -3.68 3.00
C VAL A 74 15.75 -2.94 3.70
N GLU A 75 15.91 -1.65 3.38
CA GLU A 75 17.03 -0.82 3.86
C GLU A 75 18.40 -1.47 3.61
N GLY A 76 18.59 -2.01 2.40
CA GLY A 76 19.84 -2.65 1.98
C GLY A 76 20.10 -4.03 2.60
N LYS A 77 19.24 -4.50 3.50
CA LYS A 77 19.38 -5.80 4.18
C LYS A 77 18.35 -6.79 3.66
N SER A 78 18.79 -7.99 3.25
CA SER A 78 17.89 -9.06 2.80
C SER A 78 16.82 -9.37 3.87
N THR A 79 15.56 -9.52 3.45
CA THR A 79 14.44 -9.84 4.35
C THR A 79 14.68 -11.14 5.11
N LEU A 80 15.38 -12.10 4.52
CA LEU A 80 15.74 -13.37 5.16
C LEU A 80 16.74 -13.22 6.30
N ARG A 81 17.51 -12.12 6.33
CA ARG A 81 18.48 -11.81 7.39
C ARG A 81 17.88 -10.96 8.51
N TRP A 82 16.68 -10.40 8.32
CA TRP A 82 15.97 -9.71 9.39
C TRP A 82 15.37 -10.72 10.37
N ASP A 83 15.28 -10.34 11.65
CA ASP A 83 14.28 -10.97 12.52
C ASP A 83 12.89 -10.61 11.98
N ALA A 84 12.05 -11.61 11.73
CA ALA A 84 10.76 -11.42 11.07
C ALA A 84 9.78 -10.55 11.90
N ILE A 85 9.87 -10.62 13.24
CA ILE A 85 9.03 -9.81 14.12
C ILE A 85 9.48 -8.35 14.06
N VAL A 86 10.79 -8.11 14.14
CA VAL A 86 11.38 -6.77 14.04
C VAL A 86 11.06 -6.13 12.70
N LEU A 87 11.24 -6.86 11.59
CA LEU A 87 10.89 -6.37 10.25
C LEU A 87 9.41 -5.98 10.13
N ARG A 88 8.49 -6.84 10.59
CA ARG A 88 7.04 -6.57 10.52
C ARG A 88 6.62 -5.40 11.40
N ARG A 89 7.30 -5.14 12.51
CA ARG A 89 7.06 -3.95 13.35
C ARG A 89 7.65 -2.68 12.74
N HIS A 90 8.68 -2.82 11.91
CA HIS A 90 9.30 -1.72 11.17
C HIS A 90 8.50 -1.30 9.93
N ILE A 91 7.51 -2.10 9.52
CA ILE A 91 6.67 -1.89 8.34
C ILE A 91 5.20 -1.78 8.79
N GLY A 92 4.54 -0.67 8.48
CA GLY A 92 3.09 -0.55 8.63
C GLY A 92 2.38 -1.36 7.55
N TYR A 93 1.32 -2.09 7.91
CA TYR A 93 0.58 -2.89 6.95
C TYR A 93 -0.92 -2.68 7.08
N VAL A 94 -1.53 -2.17 6.01
CA VAL A 94 -2.99 -2.06 5.84
C VAL A 94 -3.44 -3.23 4.96
N ILE A 95 -4.20 -4.14 5.53
CA ILE A 95 -4.69 -5.35 4.84
C ILE A 95 -6.06 -5.10 4.20
N GLN A 96 -6.37 -5.85 3.14
CA GLN A 96 -7.57 -5.73 2.31
C GLN A 96 -8.89 -5.72 3.10
N GLU A 97 -9.04 -6.57 4.10
CA GLU A 97 -10.25 -6.66 4.94
C GLU A 97 -10.17 -5.80 6.22
N ILE A 98 -9.29 -4.78 6.25
CA ILE A 98 -9.02 -3.87 7.38
C ILE A 98 -8.47 -4.61 8.61
N GLY A 99 -8.96 -5.82 8.92
CA GLY A 99 -8.48 -6.71 9.98
C GLY A 99 -8.43 -6.07 11.38
N LEU A 100 -9.38 -5.21 11.72
CA LEU A 100 -9.53 -4.72 13.09
C LEU A 100 -10.00 -5.85 13.99
N PHE A 101 -9.44 -5.93 15.19
CA PHE A 101 -9.89 -6.89 16.19
C PHE A 101 -11.28 -6.49 16.67
N PRO A 102 -12.34 -7.28 16.42
CA PRO A 102 -13.72 -6.86 16.63
C PRO A 102 -14.08 -6.67 18.11
N HIS A 103 -13.36 -7.34 19.01
CA HIS A 103 -13.53 -7.27 20.46
C HIS A 103 -12.59 -6.25 21.15
N PHE A 104 -11.80 -5.52 20.37
CA PHE A 104 -10.98 -4.40 20.85
C PHE A 104 -11.66 -3.08 20.52
N THR A 105 -11.54 -2.11 21.41
CA THR A 105 -11.89 -0.72 21.10
C THR A 105 -10.97 -0.15 20.01
N ILE A 106 -11.33 0.99 19.45
CA ILE A 106 -10.49 1.68 18.46
C ILE A 106 -9.13 2.05 19.06
N GLU A 107 -9.09 2.59 20.28
CA GLU A 107 -7.84 2.84 21.01
C GLU A 107 -7.00 1.57 21.15
N GLN A 108 -7.61 0.44 21.50
CA GLN A 108 -6.90 -0.83 21.65
C GLN A 108 -6.37 -1.35 20.32
N ASN A 109 -7.13 -1.20 19.22
CA ASN A 109 -6.69 -1.56 17.88
C ASN A 109 -5.46 -0.73 17.45
N VAL A 110 -5.51 0.60 17.60
CA VAL A 110 -4.41 1.49 17.21
C VAL A 110 -3.19 1.30 18.12
N SER A 111 -3.40 1.08 19.42
CA SER A 111 -2.31 0.96 20.40
C SER A 111 -1.64 -0.43 20.45
N LEU A 112 -2.06 -1.39 19.64
CA LEU A 112 -1.59 -2.78 19.73
C LEU A 112 -0.07 -2.89 19.61
N ILE A 113 0.53 -2.34 18.55
CA ILE A 113 1.98 -2.42 18.35
C ILE A 113 2.75 -1.59 19.38
N PRO A 114 2.39 -0.33 19.70
CA PRO A 114 3.00 0.41 20.81
C PRO A 114 3.01 -0.35 22.14
N ARG A 115 1.92 -1.09 22.45
CA ARG A 115 1.86 -1.94 23.67
C ARG A 115 2.83 -3.11 23.60
N LEU A 116 2.93 -3.78 22.45
CA LEU A 116 3.90 -4.87 22.23
C LEU A 116 5.34 -4.36 22.30
N GLU A 117 5.58 -3.11 21.94
CA GLU A 117 6.85 -2.39 22.07
C GLU A 117 7.08 -1.83 23.47
N GLN A 118 6.15 -2.11 24.41
CA GLN A 118 6.23 -1.68 25.82
C GLN A 118 6.38 -0.15 25.98
N TRP A 119 5.73 0.64 25.12
CA TRP A 119 5.74 2.09 25.27
C TRP A 119 5.04 2.52 26.57
N PRO A 120 5.48 3.62 27.21
CA PRO A 120 4.78 4.20 28.34
C PRO A 120 3.32 4.53 28.02
N VAL A 121 2.42 4.28 28.96
CA VAL A 121 0.95 4.43 28.76
C VAL A 121 0.61 5.85 28.28
N GLU A 122 1.23 6.87 28.83
CA GLU A 122 0.98 8.27 28.46
C GLU A 122 1.40 8.56 27.01
N ARG A 123 2.53 7.99 26.55
CA ARG A 123 2.98 8.08 25.17
C ARG A 123 2.00 7.38 24.23
N ILE A 124 1.48 6.21 24.61
CA ILE A 124 0.47 5.48 23.83
C ILE A 124 -0.79 6.32 23.67
N ARG A 125 -1.32 6.88 24.77
CA ARG A 125 -2.53 7.71 24.74
C ARG A 125 -2.36 8.94 23.85
N ALA A 126 -1.24 9.64 23.98
CA ALA A 126 -0.93 10.79 23.15
C ALA A 126 -0.87 10.40 21.66
N ARG A 127 -0.20 9.28 21.34
CA ARG A 127 -0.06 8.78 19.98
C ARG A 127 -1.39 8.36 19.36
N VAL A 128 -2.25 7.68 20.12
CA VAL A 128 -3.60 7.31 19.65
C VAL A 128 -4.42 8.55 19.30
N LYS A 129 -4.42 9.57 20.18
CA LYS A 129 -5.13 10.83 19.91
C LYS A 129 -4.60 11.52 18.66
N GLU A 130 -3.29 11.64 18.53
CA GLU A 130 -2.62 12.20 17.34
C GLU A 130 -3.06 11.48 16.08
N LEU A 131 -3.00 10.15 16.06
CA LEU A 131 -3.29 9.34 14.87
C LEU A 131 -4.78 9.37 14.49
N LEU A 132 -5.68 9.30 15.46
CA LEU A 132 -7.12 9.42 15.17
C LEU A 132 -7.44 10.81 14.59
N SER A 133 -6.90 11.88 15.16
CA SER A 133 -7.05 13.23 14.60
C SER A 133 -6.44 13.33 13.19
N LEU A 134 -5.28 12.69 12.97
CA LEU A 134 -4.58 12.68 11.68
C LEU A 134 -5.41 12.05 10.57
N VAL A 135 -6.19 11.01 10.89
CA VAL A 135 -7.09 10.33 9.94
C VAL A 135 -8.52 10.89 9.96
N GLY A 136 -8.74 12.07 10.54
CA GLY A 136 -10.03 12.76 10.55
C GLY A 136 -11.09 12.13 11.47
N LEU A 137 -10.69 11.40 12.50
CA LEU A 137 -11.57 10.86 13.51
C LEU A 137 -11.36 11.60 14.84
N ASP A 138 -12.44 12.14 15.43
CA ASP A 138 -12.37 12.78 16.74
C ASP A 138 -12.01 11.75 17.83
N PRO A 139 -10.86 11.91 18.52
CA PRO A 139 -10.41 10.91 19.50
C PRO A 139 -11.36 10.72 20.68
N ASP A 140 -12.02 11.79 21.14
CA ASP A 140 -12.89 11.72 22.31
C ASP A 140 -14.19 10.96 21.98
N THR A 141 -14.64 11.01 20.73
CA THR A 141 -15.81 10.29 20.23
C THR A 141 -15.49 8.84 19.86
N PHE A 142 -14.34 8.58 19.21
CA PHE A 142 -14.08 7.30 18.56
C PHE A 142 -13.23 6.33 19.38
N SER A 143 -12.36 6.79 20.30
CA SER A 143 -11.39 5.92 20.99
C SER A 143 -12.03 4.71 21.69
N ARG A 144 -13.22 4.91 22.30
CA ARG A 144 -13.91 3.87 23.08
C ARG A 144 -14.89 3.01 22.29
N ARG A 145 -15.15 3.37 21.01
CA ARG A 145 -16.03 2.59 20.14
C ARG A 145 -15.37 1.28 19.71
N TYR A 146 -16.22 0.36 19.26
CA TYR A 146 -15.78 -0.90 18.66
C TYR A 146 -15.90 -0.85 17.14
N PRO A 147 -15.18 -1.70 16.37
CA PRO A 147 -15.20 -1.70 14.91
C PRO A 147 -16.60 -1.83 14.29
N HIS A 148 -17.52 -2.56 14.92
CA HIS A 148 -18.89 -2.74 14.42
C HIS A 148 -19.76 -1.47 14.53
N GLU A 149 -19.34 -0.49 15.32
CA GLU A 149 -20.03 0.80 15.47
C GLU A 149 -19.58 1.85 14.43
N LEU A 150 -18.63 1.47 13.55
CA LEU A 150 -18.03 2.36 12.56
C LEU A 150 -18.52 2.03 11.15
N SER A 151 -18.63 3.07 10.28
CA SER A 151 -18.80 2.88 8.83
C SER A 151 -17.57 2.20 8.20
N GLY A 152 -17.68 1.72 6.97
CA GLY A 152 -16.57 1.13 6.22
C GLY A 152 -15.38 2.08 6.11
N GLY A 153 -15.60 3.32 5.68
CA GLY A 153 -14.56 4.34 5.58
C GLY A 153 -13.92 4.70 6.93
N GLN A 154 -14.72 4.79 8.01
CA GLN A 154 -14.19 5.00 9.36
C GLN A 154 -13.30 3.83 9.82
N ARG A 155 -13.72 2.58 9.55
CA ARG A 155 -12.86 1.41 9.84
C ARG A 155 -11.55 1.46 9.06
N GLN A 156 -11.60 1.88 7.78
CA GLN A 156 -10.40 2.02 6.95
C GLN A 156 -9.44 3.06 7.52
N ARG A 157 -9.94 4.23 7.94
CA ARG A 157 -9.14 5.26 8.62
C ARG A 157 -8.46 4.72 9.89
N VAL A 158 -9.16 3.93 10.69
CA VAL A 158 -8.57 3.27 11.87
C VAL A 158 -7.50 2.27 11.47
N GLY A 159 -7.70 1.50 10.38
CA GLY A 159 -6.69 0.60 9.83
C GLY A 159 -5.39 1.32 9.45
N ILE A 160 -5.52 2.48 8.80
CA ILE A 160 -4.38 3.36 8.46
C ILE A 160 -3.71 3.90 9.75
N ALA A 161 -4.50 4.40 10.71
CA ALA A 161 -3.98 4.88 12.00
C ALA A 161 -3.20 3.78 12.74
N ARG A 162 -3.71 2.55 12.77
CA ARG A 162 -3.03 1.40 13.37
C ARG A 162 -1.71 1.08 12.66
N ALA A 163 -1.68 1.10 11.32
CA ALA A 163 -0.46 0.85 10.55
C ALA A 163 0.63 1.91 10.81
N LEU A 164 0.23 3.15 11.14
CA LEU A 164 1.13 4.26 11.46
C LEU A 164 1.52 4.36 12.94
N ALA A 165 1.06 3.44 13.80
CA ALA A 165 1.13 3.59 15.25
C ALA A 165 2.57 3.79 15.79
N VAL A 166 3.52 3.03 15.27
CA VAL A 166 4.96 3.11 15.66
C VAL A 166 5.80 3.99 14.73
N ASP A 167 5.15 4.80 13.90
CA ASP A 167 5.80 5.69 12.93
C ASP A 167 6.75 4.99 11.93
N PRO A 168 6.31 3.89 11.28
CA PRO A 168 7.18 3.11 10.42
C PRO A 168 7.65 3.92 9.19
N PRO A 169 8.86 3.68 8.65
CA PRO A 169 9.35 4.34 7.44
C PRO A 169 8.66 3.84 6.16
N ILE A 170 8.11 2.63 6.20
CA ILE A 170 7.46 1.94 5.07
C ILE A 170 6.01 1.63 5.45
N LEU A 171 5.09 1.89 4.52
CA LEU A 171 3.69 1.53 4.61
C LEU A 171 3.32 0.63 3.42
N LEU A 172 2.87 -0.58 3.70
CA LEU A 172 2.30 -1.49 2.71
C LEU A 172 0.78 -1.41 2.79
N MET A 173 0.11 -1.37 1.64
CA MET A 173 -1.35 -1.28 1.56
C MET A 173 -1.87 -2.27 0.53
N ASP A 174 -2.72 -3.19 0.95
CA ASP A 174 -3.30 -4.22 0.08
C ASP A 174 -4.76 -3.89 -0.20
N GLU A 175 -5.07 -3.40 -1.41
CA GLU A 175 -6.38 -2.94 -1.87
C GLU A 175 -7.12 -2.06 -0.82
N PRO A 176 -6.49 -0.96 -0.37
CA PRO A 176 -6.96 -0.23 0.81
C PRO A 176 -8.32 0.44 0.63
N PHE A 177 -8.82 0.60 -0.60
CA PHE A 177 -10.07 1.30 -0.89
C PHE A 177 -11.12 0.39 -1.54
N GLY A 178 -10.78 -0.85 -1.89
CA GLY A 178 -11.60 -1.75 -2.69
C GLY A 178 -12.91 -2.23 -2.06
N ALA A 179 -13.09 -2.07 -0.74
CA ALA A 179 -14.29 -2.53 -0.01
C ALA A 179 -15.30 -1.40 0.29
N LEU A 180 -15.11 -0.22 -0.29
CA LEU A 180 -15.94 0.97 -0.04
C LEU A 180 -16.83 1.30 -1.24
N ASP A 181 -17.92 2.03 -0.97
CA ASP A 181 -18.73 2.58 -2.04
C ASP A 181 -18.00 3.72 -2.79
N PRO A 182 -18.31 4.02 -4.05
CA PRO A 182 -17.57 4.97 -4.87
C PRO A 182 -17.48 6.38 -4.28
N LEU A 183 -18.52 6.89 -3.63
CA LEU A 183 -18.52 8.23 -3.03
C LEU A 183 -17.58 8.30 -1.85
N THR A 184 -17.68 7.34 -0.92
CA THR A 184 -16.77 7.22 0.22
C THR A 184 -15.33 7.01 -0.23
N THR A 185 -15.10 6.24 -1.29
CA THR A 185 -13.77 6.02 -1.88
C THR A 185 -13.17 7.33 -2.38
N GLY A 186 -13.91 8.12 -3.14
CA GLY A 186 -13.43 9.39 -3.69
C GLY A 186 -13.02 10.41 -2.62
N GLU A 187 -13.81 10.52 -1.53
CA GLU A 187 -13.47 11.36 -0.39
C GLU A 187 -12.21 10.88 0.33
N LEU A 188 -12.15 9.58 0.63
CA LEU A 188 -11.04 8.98 1.35
C LEU A 188 -9.71 9.06 0.56
N LEU A 189 -9.76 8.91 -0.76
CA LEU A 189 -8.60 9.06 -1.64
C LEU A 189 -8.01 10.46 -1.58
N LYS A 190 -8.85 11.51 -1.65
CA LYS A 190 -8.40 12.91 -1.53
C LYS A 190 -7.76 13.19 -0.18
N GLU A 191 -8.38 12.69 0.89
CA GLU A 191 -7.83 12.83 2.25
C GLU A 191 -6.53 12.06 2.42
N PHE A 192 -6.46 10.83 1.90
CA PHE A 192 -5.24 10.03 1.95
C PHE A 192 -4.11 10.68 1.14
N GLN A 193 -4.39 11.30 0.00
CA GLN A 193 -3.39 12.08 -0.75
C GLN A 193 -2.81 13.23 0.08
N GLN A 194 -3.67 13.95 0.84
CA GLN A 194 -3.20 15.01 1.74
C GLN A 194 -2.35 14.43 2.88
N LEU A 195 -2.79 13.32 3.45
CA LEU A 195 -2.08 12.60 4.51
C LEU A 195 -0.70 12.15 4.03
N GLN A 196 -0.62 11.53 2.86
CA GLN A 196 0.61 11.06 2.22
C GLN A 196 1.65 12.18 2.07
N ARG A 197 1.23 13.36 1.61
CA ARG A 197 2.10 14.54 1.47
C ARG A 197 2.69 15.01 2.82
N ARG A 198 1.93 14.85 3.91
CA ARG A 198 2.38 15.22 5.28
C ARG A 198 3.33 14.18 5.86
N LEU A 199 3.01 12.91 5.67
CA LEU A 199 3.75 11.80 6.28
C LEU A 199 5.12 11.55 5.64
N ARG A 200 5.28 11.81 4.33
CA ARG A 200 6.49 11.54 3.53
C ARG A 200 7.04 10.13 3.72
N LYS A 201 6.16 9.15 3.92
CA LYS A 201 6.52 7.73 4.06
C LYS A 201 6.72 7.10 2.69
N THR A 202 7.53 6.05 2.65
CA THR A 202 7.55 5.18 1.46
C THR A 202 6.33 4.29 1.49
N ILE A 203 5.57 4.26 0.41
CA ILE A 203 4.33 3.51 0.32
C ILE A 203 4.41 2.53 -0.85
N VAL A 204 4.07 1.27 -0.60
CA VAL A 204 3.80 0.30 -1.66
C VAL A 204 2.34 -0.10 -1.53
N MET A 205 1.54 0.23 -2.52
CA MET A 205 0.11 -0.08 -2.54
C MET A 205 -0.24 -1.04 -3.65
N VAL A 206 -1.07 -2.01 -3.34
CA VAL A 206 -1.70 -2.88 -4.33
C VAL A 206 -3.07 -2.32 -4.65
N THR A 207 -3.38 -2.22 -5.91
CA THR A 207 -4.72 -1.89 -6.40
C THR A 207 -4.97 -2.53 -7.77
N HIS A 208 -6.23 -2.65 -8.13
CA HIS A 208 -6.67 -2.96 -9.49
C HIS A 208 -7.28 -1.74 -10.18
N ASP A 209 -7.37 -0.61 -9.48
CA ASP A 209 -7.95 0.64 -9.96
C ASP A 209 -6.87 1.58 -10.53
N VAL A 210 -7.05 2.00 -11.77
CA VAL A 210 -6.14 2.92 -12.47
C VAL A 210 -6.24 4.33 -11.87
N GLY A 211 -7.44 4.79 -11.53
CA GLY A 211 -7.66 6.12 -10.94
C GLY A 211 -6.93 6.28 -9.60
N GLU A 212 -7.02 5.28 -8.73
CA GLU A 212 -6.24 5.24 -7.48
C GLU A 212 -4.73 5.35 -7.74
N SER A 213 -4.24 4.55 -8.72
CA SER A 213 -2.82 4.54 -9.09
C SER A 213 -2.36 5.89 -9.63
N LEU A 214 -3.15 6.52 -10.51
CA LEU A 214 -2.83 7.83 -11.09
C LEU A 214 -2.87 8.97 -10.06
N LEU A 215 -3.76 8.87 -9.08
CA LEU A 215 -3.94 9.92 -8.05
C LEU A 215 -2.85 9.86 -6.97
N LEU A 216 -2.45 8.67 -6.55
CA LEU A 216 -1.62 8.48 -5.37
C LEU A 216 -0.17 8.10 -5.68
N ALA A 217 0.08 7.38 -6.77
CA ALA A 217 1.39 6.83 -7.03
C ALA A 217 2.32 7.81 -7.76
N THR A 218 3.60 7.79 -7.40
CA THR A 218 4.68 8.43 -8.16
C THR A 218 5.12 7.55 -9.32
N ARG A 219 5.12 6.22 -9.11
CA ARG A 219 5.34 5.21 -10.15
C ARG A 219 4.32 4.08 -10.04
N ILE A 220 4.00 3.50 -11.20
CA ILE A 220 3.10 2.37 -11.37
C ILE A 220 3.94 1.20 -11.90
N VAL A 221 3.92 0.09 -11.17
CA VAL A 221 4.47 -1.20 -11.61
C VAL A 221 3.31 -2.06 -12.06
N LEU A 222 3.30 -2.42 -13.33
CA LEU A 222 2.30 -3.32 -13.89
C LEU A 222 2.79 -4.76 -13.79
N LEU A 223 2.03 -5.59 -13.07
CA LEU A 223 2.25 -7.03 -13.00
C LEU A 223 1.21 -7.75 -13.85
N ASP A 224 1.66 -8.70 -14.66
CA ASP A 224 0.81 -9.59 -15.41
C ASP A 224 1.33 -11.03 -15.31
N GLU A 225 0.44 -11.97 -14.96
CA GLU A 225 0.77 -13.41 -14.79
C GLU A 225 2.05 -13.66 -13.98
N GLY A 226 2.25 -12.90 -12.90
CA GLY A 226 3.41 -13.03 -12.01
C GLY A 226 4.70 -12.38 -12.51
N LYS A 227 4.68 -11.69 -13.64
CA LYS A 227 5.84 -11.03 -14.27
C LYS A 227 5.68 -9.51 -14.30
N LEU A 228 6.81 -8.83 -14.38
CA LEU A 228 6.86 -7.40 -14.60
C LEU A 228 6.53 -7.09 -16.05
N ALA A 229 5.35 -6.52 -16.34
CA ALA A 229 4.97 -6.07 -17.67
C ALA A 229 5.51 -4.66 -17.99
N GLY A 230 5.64 -3.79 -16.96
CA GLY A 230 6.22 -2.47 -17.16
C GLY A 230 6.30 -1.65 -15.87
N ILE A 231 7.09 -0.57 -15.93
CA ILE A 231 7.21 0.44 -14.88
C ILE A 231 7.00 1.81 -15.52
N TYR A 232 6.12 2.62 -14.95
CA TYR A 232 5.66 3.88 -15.53
C TYR A 232 5.54 4.95 -14.46
N SER A 233 5.78 6.21 -14.82
CA SER A 233 5.15 7.34 -14.12
C SER A 233 3.66 7.40 -14.48
N ALA A 234 2.85 8.15 -13.73
CA ALA A 234 1.42 8.33 -14.03
C ALA A 234 1.19 8.85 -15.48
N ARG A 235 2.06 9.77 -15.94
CA ARG A 235 1.97 10.34 -17.30
C ARG A 235 2.33 9.31 -18.37
N GLU A 236 3.40 8.55 -18.18
CA GLU A 236 3.84 7.51 -19.13
C GLU A 236 2.81 6.40 -19.21
N PHE A 237 2.17 6.03 -18.10
CA PHE A 237 1.14 5.00 -18.07
C PHE A 237 -0.04 5.35 -18.98
N LEU A 238 -0.52 6.61 -18.95
CA LEU A 238 -1.62 7.07 -19.82
C LEU A 238 -1.30 7.06 -21.32
N SER A 239 -0.02 6.99 -21.69
CA SER A 239 0.45 6.91 -23.09
C SER A 239 1.16 5.59 -23.41
N ALA A 240 1.08 4.59 -22.52
CA ALA A 240 1.75 3.31 -22.68
C ALA A 240 1.24 2.55 -23.94
N GLN A 241 2.19 1.95 -24.67
CA GLN A 241 1.92 1.16 -25.88
C GLN A 241 2.03 -0.36 -25.60
N GLU A 242 2.52 -0.73 -24.42
CA GLU A 242 2.55 -2.13 -24.02
C GLU A 242 1.11 -2.67 -23.93
N PRO A 243 0.80 -3.84 -24.52
CA PRO A 243 -0.59 -4.29 -24.72
C PRO A 243 -1.43 -4.35 -23.45
N VAL A 244 -0.86 -4.81 -22.32
CA VAL A 244 -1.59 -4.90 -21.04
C VAL A 244 -1.84 -3.52 -20.49
N ALA A 245 -0.84 -2.62 -20.47
CA ALA A 245 -1.00 -1.24 -20.01
C ALA A 245 -2.01 -0.48 -20.88
N ALA A 246 -1.92 -0.60 -22.21
CA ALA A 246 -2.85 0.01 -23.14
C ALA A 246 -4.30 -0.43 -22.90
N ALA A 247 -4.55 -1.71 -22.57
CA ALA A 247 -5.87 -2.22 -22.22
C ALA A 247 -6.41 -1.59 -20.93
N TYR A 248 -5.57 -1.41 -19.90
CA TYR A 248 -5.95 -0.71 -18.67
C TYR A 248 -6.34 0.75 -18.94
N VAL A 249 -5.53 1.46 -19.74
CA VAL A 249 -5.79 2.86 -20.09
C VAL A 249 -7.06 3.01 -20.93
N ALA A 250 -7.30 2.10 -21.88
CA ALA A 250 -8.51 2.12 -22.70
C ALA A 250 -9.78 1.93 -21.84
N ASN A 251 -9.77 0.96 -20.92
CA ASN A 251 -10.87 0.75 -20.00
C ASN A 251 -11.09 1.96 -19.09
N PHE A 252 -10.04 2.52 -18.52
CA PHE A 252 -10.12 3.71 -17.67
C PHE A 252 -10.76 4.89 -18.39
N ARG A 253 -10.33 5.19 -19.63
CA ARG A 253 -10.91 6.27 -20.45
C ARG A 253 -12.38 6.06 -20.76
N MET A 254 -12.77 4.82 -21.08
CA MET A 254 -14.17 4.47 -21.34
C MET A 254 -15.06 4.76 -20.12
N TYR A 255 -14.60 4.46 -18.91
CA TYR A 255 -15.33 4.78 -17.67
C TYR A 255 -15.42 6.29 -17.44
N GLU A 256 -14.31 7.04 -17.59
CA GLU A 256 -14.34 8.50 -17.44
C GLU A 256 -15.26 9.19 -18.44
N GLU A 257 -15.31 8.73 -19.69
CA GLU A 257 -16.22 9.26 -20.71
C GLU A 257 -17.68 8.97 -20.36
N ALA A 258 -17.99 7.78 -19.87
CA ALA A 258 -19.32 7.41 -19.43
C ALA A 258 -19.80 8.22 -18.21
N GLU A 259 -18.93 8.48 -17.24
CA GLU A 259 -19.26 9.33 -16.09
C GLU A 259 -19.54 10.77 -16.51
N ARG A 260 -18.70 11.37 -17.36
CA ARG A 260 -18.93 12.74 -17.89
C ARG A 260 -20.21 12.86 -18.69
N ALA A 261 -20.57 11.82 -19.45
CA ALA A 261 -21.82 11.81 -20.23
C ALA A 261 -23.08 11.73 -19.36
N ASN A 262 -22.96 11.20 -18.15
CA ASN A 262 -24.05 11.03 -17.19
C ASN A 262 -24.16 12.16 -16.14
N GLU A 263 -23.25 13.16 -16.14
CA GLU A 263 -23.38 14.33 -15.27
C GLU A 263 -24.59 15.17 -15.74
N PRO A 264 -25.59 15.41 -14.89
CA PRO A 264 -26.73 16.29 -15.24
C PRO A 264 -26.21 17.73 -15.37
N HIS A 265 -26.59 18.37 -16.47
CA HIS A 265 -26.35 19.80 -16.75
C HIS A 265 -27.07 20.73 -15.77
#